data_1869d22319e75b65c378d0671ccd3f62
#
_entry.id   1869d22319e75b65c378d0671ccd3f62
#
_cell.length_a   1.000
_cell.length_b   1.000
_cell.length_c   1.000
_cell.angle_alpha   90.00
_cell.angle_beta   90.00
_cell.angle_gamma   90.00
#
_symmetry.space_group_name_H-M   'P 1'
#
loop_
_entity.id
_entity.type
_entity.pdbx_description
1 polymer ?
#
loop_
_entity_poly.entity_id
_entity_poly.type
_entity_poly.pdbx_seq_one_letter_code
_entity_poly.pdbx_strand_id
1 'polypeptide(L)'
;MAKIRTRFAPSPTGRMHVGNLRTALYAYLIAKHEGGDFILRIEDTDQEREVEGAVDIIYRTLKETGLEHDEGPDKDGGVGPYIQSERQKQGIYLEYAKKLIDKGEAYYCFCDECRLKTRVTEFEGKTISRYDKHCLHLSKEEVEANLAAGKPYVIRQNNPEEGTTTFSDELYGDITVPNIELDDMILIKSDGFPTYNFANVVDDHLMNITHVVRGNEYLSSSPKYNRLYEAFGWEVPTYIHCPLITNEDHQKLSKRSGHSSFEDLLEQGFLTEAIINFVALLGWSPEDNREIFSLQELIEAFDYHNISKSPAVLDMTKLKWMNGEYIKAMDDEKFFKMALPYIREVVGDKMDAKKIAAMVKTRIEVFPDIKEQIDFLAAVPEYDIAMYTHKKMKTNAENSLQLLKEVLPVLEAQESFDNDSLFAALSAFGKEHEYKTGFVMWPLRTAVSGKQATPGGATELMSILGKDETLARIKAAIAKLENA
;
A
#
# COMPACT_ATOMS: atom_id res chain seq x y z
N MET A 1 13.08 -22.07 -22.21
CA MET A 1 12.78 -20.63 -22.12
C MET A 1 13.81 -19.99 -21.20
N ALA A 2 14.19 -18.74 -21.43
CA ALA A 2 15.05 -18.02 -20.49
C ALA A 2 14.30 -17.89 -19.15
N LYS A 3 15.04 -17.89 -18.03
CA LYS A 3 14.47 -17.68 -16.70
C LYS A 3 13.83 -16.31 -16.62
N ILE A 4 12.61 -16.21 -16.08
CA ILE A 4 11.93 -14.93 -15.87
C ILE A 4 12.73 -14.10 -14.87
N ARG A 5 12.98 -12.84 -15.20
CA ARG A 5 13.69 -11.88 -14.35
C ARG A 5 12.94 -10.56 -14.34
N THR A 6 12.49 -10.19 -13.17
CA THR A 6 11.80 -8.91 -12.93
C THR A 6 12.64 -8.04 -12.01
N ARG A 7 12.29 -6.78 -11.88
CA ARG A 7 12.97 -5.88 -10.96
C ARG A 7 11.99 -4.92 -10.28
N PHE A 8 12.30 -4.62 -9.03
CA PHE A 8 11.87 -3.42 -8.35
C PHE A 8 13.03 -2.41 -8.37
N ALA A 9 12.79 -1.24 -8.93
CA ALA A 9 13.81 -0.25 -9.20
C ALA A 9 13.42 1.12 -8.60
N PRO A 10 13.35 1.24 -7.26
CA PRO A 10 12.93 2.47 -6.60
C PRO A 10 14.02 3.52 -6.59
N SER A 11 13.62 4.80 -6.73
CA SER A 11 14.45 5.93 -6.32
C SER A 11 14.33 6.16 -4.81
N PRO A 12 15.44 6.43 -4.09
CA PRO A 12 15.45 6.58 -2.64
C PRO A 12 14.88 7.94 -2.19
N THR A 13 13.56 8.11 -2.27
CA THR A 13 12.86 9.39 -2.03
C THR A 13 11.98 9.41 -0.77
N GLY A 14 12.16 8.47 0.17
CA GLY A 14 11.46 8.40 1.44
C GLY A 14 10.47 7.24 1.55
N ARG A 15 9.32 7.48 2.20
CA ARG A 15 8.31 6.44 2.49
C ARG A 15 7.83 5.71 1.22
N MET A 16 7.50 4.42 1.36
CA MET A 16 7.06 3.56 0.26
C MET A 16 5.62 3.87 -0.14
N HIS A 17 5.43 4.63 -1.23
CA HIS A 17 4.10 4.91 -1.77
C HIS A 17 3.38 3.61 -2.21
N VAL A 18 2.05 3.52 -1.95
CA VAL A 18 1.23 2.34 -2.30
C VAL A 18 1.39 1.93 -3.77
N GLY A 19 1.52 2.90 -4.69
CA GLY A 19 1.77 2.61 -6.11
C GLY A 19 3.11 1.92 -6.36
N ASN A 20 4.17 2.32 -5.66
CA ASN A 20 5.48 1.69 -5.76
C ASN A 20 5.44 0.29 -5.12
N LEU A 21 4.75 0.14 -3.97
CA LEU A 21 4.56 -1.16 -3.34
C LEU A 21 3.80 -2.12 -4.26
N ARG A 22 2.76 -1.66 -4.96
CA ARG A 22 2.04 -2.47 -5.96
C ARG A 22 2.96 -2.92 -7.09
N THR A 23 3.78 -2.00 -7.61
CA THR A 23 4.73 -2.33 -8.69
C THR A 23 5.76 -3.36 -8.21
N ALA A 24 6.28 -3.21 -6.98
CA ALA A 24 7.18 -4.19 -6.37
C ALA A 24 6.49 -5.55 -6.19
N LEU A 25 5.27 -5.56 -5.66
CA LEU A 25 4.48 -6.77 -5.44
C LEU A 25 4.20 -7.50 -6.76
N TYR A 26 3.74 -6.81 -7.79
CA TYR A 26 3.45 -7.45 -9.07
C TYR A 26 4.72 -8.01 -9.74
N ALA A 27 5.82 -7.26 -9.70
CA ALA A 27 7.11 -7.77 -10.19
C ALA A 27 7.56 -9.01 -9.41
N TYR A 28 7.39 -9.02 -8.09
CA TYR A 28 7.67 -10.16 -7.23
C TYR A 28 6.79 -11.37 -7.56
N LEU A 29 5.47 -11.15 -7.66
CA LEU A 29 4.51 -12.22 -7.95
C LEU A 29 4.78 -12.87 -9.30
N ILE A 30 5.05 -12.09 -10.36
CA ILE A 30 5.42 -12.61 -11.69
C ILE A 30 6.69 -13.47 -11.60
N ALA A 31 7.74 -12.96 -10.95
CA ALA A 31 8.98 -13.72 -10.83
C ALA A 31 8.76 -15.03 -10.07
N LYS A 32 8.09 -14.99 -8.93
CA LYS A 32 7.91 -16.17 -8.07
C LYS A 32 6.94 -17.19 -8.63
N HIS A 33 5.89 -16.74 -9.32
CA HIS A 33 4.95 -17.64 -10.02
C HIS A 33 5.67 -18.50 -11.05
N GLU A 34 6.57 -17.91 -11.82
CA GLU A 34 7.33 -18.56 -12.89
C GLU A 34 8.66 -19.18 -12.42
N GLY A 35 8.94 -19.22 -11.13
CA GLY A 35 10.20 -19.72 -10.56
C GLY A 35 11.43 -18.92 -10.99
N GLY A 36 11.23 -17.63 -11.26
CA GLY A 36 12.22 -16.66 -11.72
C GLY A 36 12.91 -15.91 -10.59
N ASP A 37 13.62 -14.82 -10.94
CA ASP A 37 14.33 -13.95 -10.01
C ASP A 37 13.68 -12.57 -9.91
N PHE A 38 13.55 -12.07 -8.69
CA PHE A 38 13.13 -10.72 -8.37
C PHE A 38 14.33 -9.92 -7.90
N ILE A 39 14.67 -8.84 -8.60
CA ILE A 39 15.90 -8.06 -8.43
C ILE A 39 15.56 -6.71 -7.79
N LEU A 40 16.36 -6.30 -6.79
CA LEU A 40 16.33 -4.94 -6.25
C LEU A 40 17.43 -4.11 -6.88
N ARG A 41 17.07 -3.03 -7.57
CA ARG A 41 18.00 -2.01 -8.10
C ARG A 41 17.68 -0.64 -7.52
N ILE A 42 18.67 0.05 -6.95
CA ILE A 42 18.51 1.40 -6.43
C ILE A 42 18.80 2.41 -7.54
N GLU A 43 17.82 3.25 -7.87
CA GLU A 43 17.92 4.27 -8.91
C GLU A 43 18.12 5.66 -8.29
N ASP A 44 19.37 5.99 -7.99
CA ASP A 44 19.86 7.19 -7.32
C ASP A 44 20.55 8.20 -8.28
N THR A 45 20.19 8.19 -9.57
CA THR A 45 20.76 9.11 -10.58
C THR A 45 20.32 10.57 -10.38
N ASP A 46 19.27 10.83 -9.61
CA ASP A 46 18.80 12.15 -9.21
C ASP A 46 19.21 12.41 -7.75
N GLN A 47 20.47 12.84 -7.56
CA GLN A 47 21.06 13.04 -6.23
C GLN A 47 20.41 14.18 -5.43
N GLU A 48 19.73 15.13 -6.11
CA GLU A 48 19.04 16.24 -5.43
C GLU A 48 17.77 15.78 -4.70
N ARG A 49 17.20 14.64 -5.10
CA ARG A 49 15.99 14.05 -4.50
C ARG A 49 16.28 12.94 -3.52
N GLU A 50 17.52 12.55 -3.35
CA GLU A 50 17.90 11.51 -2.39
C GLU A 50 17.58 11.97 -0.97
N VAL A 51 16.91 11.10 -0.20
CA VAL A 51 16.59 11.31 1.21
C VAL A 51 17.42 10.36 2.04
N GLU A 52 18.16 10.89 3.01
CA GLU A 52 18.95 10.10 3.94
C GLU A 52 18.08 9.02 4.63
N GLY A 53 18.55 7.78 4.66
CA GLY A 53 17.83 6.64 5.23
C GLY A 53 16.71 6.04 4.34
N ALA A 54 16.47 6.60 3.14
CA ALA A 54 15.41 6.08 2.26
C ALA A 54 15.71 4.66 1.75
N VAL A 55 16.97 4.31 1.56
CA VAL A 55 17.38 2.95 1.17
C VAL A 55 17.03 1.95 2.30
N ASP A 56 17.25 2.31 3.56
CA ASP A 56 16.91 1.46 4.71
C ASP A 56 15.38 1.25 4.81
N ILE A 57 14.59 2.27 4.44
CA ILE A 57 13.13 2.15 4.36
C ILE A 57 12.75 1.12 3.30
N ILE A 58 13.37 1.14 2.13
CA ILE A 58 13.12 0.17 1.06
C ILE A 58 13.39 -1.26 1.55
N TYR A 59 14.57 -1.52 2.15
CA TYR A 59 14.92 -2.83 2.68
C TYR A 59 13.95 -3.29 3.78
N ARG A 60 13.64 -2.40 4.72
CA ARG A 60 12.69 -2.69 5.79
C ARG A 60 11.32 -3.05 5.24
N THR A 61 10.80 -2.26 4.29
CA THR A 61 9.49 -2.52 3.67
C THR A 61 9.48 -3.87 2.96
N LEU A 62 10.49 -4.18 2.14
CA LEU A 62 10.58 -5.46 1.45
C LEU A 62 10.64 -6.64 2.44
N LYS A 63 11.39 -6.51 3.53
CA LYS A 63 11.47 -7.52 4.58
C LYS A 63 10.14 -7.69 5.33
N GLU A 64 9.50 -6.60 5.75
CA GLU A 64 8.23 -6.62 6.48
C GLU A 64 7.08 -7.17 5.63
N THR A 65 7.10 -6.91 4.31
CA THR A 65 6.10 -7.39 3.37
C THR A 65 6.36 -8.80 2.85
N GLY A 66 7.52 -9.38 3.16
CA GLY A 66 7.92 -10.71 2.66
C GLY A 66 8.33 -10.72 1.18
N LEU A 67 8.51 -9.56 0.55
CA LEU A 67 8.94 -9.42 -0.85
C LEU A 67 10.46 -9.51 -0.96
N GLU A 68 11.04 -10.63 -0.53
CA GLU A 68 12.48 -10.81 -0.51
C GLU A 68 13.05 -10.89 -1.94
N HIS A 69 14.03 -10.03 -2.24
CA HIS A 69 14.75 -10.07 -3.51
C HIS A 69 15.77 -11.21 -3.57
N ASP A 70 15.98 -11.73 -4.77
CA ASP A 70 16.98 -12.77 -5.03
C ASP A 70 18.37 -12.18 -5.26
N GLU A 71 18.42 -10.98 -5.86
CA GLU A 71 19.62 -10.22 -6.14
C GLU A 71 19.41 -8.74 -5.81
N GLY A 72 20.44 -8.06 -5.38
CA GLY A 72 20.40 -6.65 -5.02
C GLY A 72 21.74 -6.15 -4.48
N PRO A 73 21.82 -4.91 -3.96
CA PRO A 73 23.07 -4.34 -3.46
C PRO A 73 23.71 -5.14 -2.33
N ASP A 74 22.92 -5.86 -1.54
CA ASP A 74 23.32 -6.71 -0.42
C ASP A 74 23.46 -8.20 -0.79
N LYS A 75 23.07 -8.58 -2.03
CA LYS A 75 23.03 -9.97 -2.49
C LYS A 75 23.40 -10.06 -3.97
N ASP A 76 24.68 -10.15 -4.25
CA ASP A 76 25.18 -10.16 -5.63
C ASP A 76 24.81 -11.44 -6.39
N GLY A 77 24.20 -11.27 -7.56
CA GLY A 77 23.87 -12.33 -8.54
C GLY A 77 24.81 -12.33 -9.75
N GLY A 78 25.87 -11.53 -9.75
CA GLY A 78 26.87 -11.47 -10.81
C GLY A 78 26.57 -10.47 -11.94
N VAL A 79 25.53 -9.64 -11.79
CA VAL A 79 25.16 -8.58 -12.75
C VAL A 79 25.22 -7.17 -12.14
N GLY A 80 25.79 -7.07 -10.93
CA GLY A 80 26.01 -5.80 -10.23
C GLY A 80 26.99 -4.85 -10.91
N PRO A 81 27.20 -3.67 -10.32
CA PRO A 81 26.53 -3.11 -9.14
C PRO A 81 25.02 -2.90 -9.34
N TYR A 82 24.26 -2.96 -8.23
CA TYR A 82 22.80 -2.77 -8.26
C TYR A 82 22.38 -1.34 -7.83
N ILE A 83 23.36 -0.44 -7.67
CA ILE A 83 23.14 0.99 -7.39
C ILE A 83 23.63 1.79 -8.60
N GLN A 84 22.79 2.64 -9.15
CA GLN A 84 23.09 3.34 -10.40
C GLN A 84 24.27 4.30 -10.27
N SER A 85 24.44 5.00 -9.15
CA SER A 85 25.61 5.86 -8.92
C SER A 85 26.93 5.07 -8.89
N GLU A 86 26.93 3.81 -8.44
CA GLU A 86 28.12 2.95 -8.49
C GLU A 86 28.44 2.52 -9.93
N ARG A 87 27.41 2.19 -10.72
CA ARG A 87 27.56 1.89 -12.16
C ARG A 87 28.07 3.10 -12.94
N GLN A 88 27.59 4.30 -12.59
CA GLN A 88 28.09 5.55 -13.17
C GLN A 88 29.58 5.75 -12.88
N LYS A 89 30.05 5.53 -11.63
CA LYS A 89 31.47 5.61 -11.26
C LYS A 89 32.33 4.62 -12.04
N GLN A 90 31.80 3.47 -12.43
CA GLN A 90 32.47 2.48 -13.29
C GLN A 90 32.47 2.88 -14.77
N GLY A 91 31.79 3.97 -15.16
CA GLY A 91 31.76 4.46 -16.53
C GLY A 91 30.81 3.70 -17.47
N ILE A 92 29.98 2.78 -16.93
CA ILE A 92 29.13 1.90 -17.73
C ILE A 92 28.23 2.73 -18.68
N TYR A 93 27.50 3.70 -18.17
CA TYR A 93 26.56 4.47 -19.00
C TYR A 93 27.26 5.28 -20.09
N LEU A 94 28.43 5.89 -19.77
CA LEU A 94 29.19 6.64 -20.77
C LEU A 94 29.73 5.71 -21.87
N GLU A 95 30.15 4.49 -21.53
CA GLU A 95 30.59 3.49 -22.50
C GLU A 95 29.45 3.16 -23.49
N TYR A 96 28.25 2.88 -22.97
CA TYR A 96 27.09 2.57 -23.84
C TYR A 96 26.61 3.77 -24.63
N ALA A 97 26.65 4.98 -24.08
CA ALA A 97 26.35 6.20 -24.85
C ALA A 97 27.33 6.40 -26.02
N LYS A 98 28.63 6.13 -25.81
CA LYS A 98 29.65 6.20 -26.89
C LYS A 98 29.39 5.15 -27.97
N LYS A 99 28.98 3.92 -27.60
CA LYS A 99 28.60 2.89 -28.59
C LYS A 99 27.44 3.36 -29.48
N LEU A 100 26.48 4.13 -28.94
CA LEU A 100 25.41 4.74 -29.75
C LEU A 100 25.95 5.86 -30.65
N ILE A 101 26.91 6.66 -30.20
CA ILE A 101 27.55 7.70 -31.03
C ILE A 101 28.28 7.03 -32.20
N ASP A 102 29.04 5.98 -31.95
CA ASP A 102 29.76 5.23 -33.00
C ASP A 102 28.83 4.63 -34.05
N LYS A 103 27.58 4.32 -33.69
CA LYS A 103 26.51 3.84 -34.59
C LYS A 103 25.73 4.96 -35.28
N GLY A 104 25.92 6.24 -34.89
CA GLY A 104 25.14 7.37 -35.37
C GLY A 104 23.75 7.51 -34.72
N GLU A 105 23.47 6.72 -33.69
CA GLU A 105 22.20 6.71 -32.95
C GLU A 105 22.22 7.69 -31.76
N ALA A 106 23.34 8.34 -31.48
CA ALA A 106 23.50 9.41 -30.51
C ALA A 106 24.57 10.42 -30.97
N TYR A 107 24.60 11.58 -30.33
CA TYR A 107 25.58 12.63 -30.67
C TYR A 107 25.86 13.52 -29.47
N TYR A 108 27.06 14.18 -29.52
CA TYR A 108 27.44 15.22 -28.56
C TYR A 108 26.68 16.51 -28.84
N CYS A 109 26.12 17.13 -27.80
CA CYS A 109 25.46 18.44 -27.90
C CYS A 109 26.13 19.40 -26.95
N PHE A 110 26.69 20.48 -27.52
CA PHE A 110 27.42 21.53 -26.82
C PHE A 110 26.62 22.84 -26.65
N CYS A 111 25.29 22.76 -26.83
CA CYS A 111 24.41 23.91 -26.67
C CYS A 111 24.32 24.32 -25.21
N ASP A 112 24.49 25.62 -24.95
CA ASP A 112 24.18 26.29 -23.68
C ASP A 112 22.70 26.72 -23.64
N GLU A 113 22.26 27.28 -22.50
CA GLU A 113 20.88 27.75 -22.32
C GLU A 113 20.51 28.86 -23.33
N CYS A 114 21.47 29.70 -23.70
CA CYS A 114 21.25 30.77 -24.67
C CYS A 114 21.04 30.23 -26.09
N ARG A 115 21.69 29.09 -26.42
CA ARG A 115 21.62 28.49 -27.75
C ARG A 115 20.47 27.49 -27.84
N LEU A 116 20.01 26.89 -26.71
CA LEU A 116 18.93 25.91 -26.71
C LEU A 116 17.66 26.52 -27.32
N LYS A 117 17.39 26.15 -28.56
CA LYS A 117 16.15 26.46 -29.27
C LYS A 117 15.41 25.19 -29.55
N THR A 118 14.11 25.23 -29.33
CA THR A 118 13.21 24.16 -29.72
C THR A 118 12.59 24.48 -31.06
N ARG A 119 12.52 23.48 -31.93
CA ARG A 119 11.73 23.57 -33.15
C ARG A 119 10.27 23.29 -32.83
N VAL A 120 9.38 24.18 -33.20
CA VAL A 120 7.93 24.01 -33.07
C VAL A 120 7.39 23.58 -34.43
N THR A 121 6.66 22.50 -34.46
CA THR A 121 6.05 21.91 -35.66
C THR A 121 4.58 21.59 -35.38
N GLU A 122 3.69 21.86 -36.30
CA GLU A 122 2.31 21.44 -36.27
C GLU A 122 2.19 20.07 -36.95
N PHE A 123 1.65 19.09 -36.23
CA PHE A 123 1.40 17.75 -36.74
C PHE A 123 0.04 17.25 -36.25
N GLU A 124 -0.86 16.91 -37.16
CA GLU A 124 -2.23 16.46 -36.87
C GLU A 124 -2.98 17.37 -35.86
N GLY A 125 -2.79 18.69 -35.95
CA GLY A 125 -3.43 19.66 -35.07
C GLY A 125 -2.80 19.80 -33.68
N LYS A 126 -1.66 19.14 -33.43
CA LYS A 126 -0.87 19.29 -32.21
C LYS A 126 0.38 20.10 -32.45
N THR A 127 0.72 20.95 -31.52
CA THR A 127 1.99 21.67 -31.51
C THR A 127 3.06 20.81 -30.85
N ILE A 128 4.08 20.40 -31.62
CA ILE A 128 5.19 19.57 -31.13
C ILE A 128 6.42 20.45 -30.98
N SER A 129 7.01 20.49 -29.77
CA SER A 129 8.25 21.18 -29.47
C SER A 129 9.41 20.20 -29.38
N ARG A 130 10.47 20.40 -30.17
CA ARG A 130 11.63 19.50 -30.28
C ARG A 130 12.93 20.31 -30.29
N TYR A 131 14.00 19.68 -29.80
CA TYR A 131 15.34 20.18 -30.02
C TYR A 131 15.68 20.19 -31.53
N ASP A 132 16.33 21.28 -32.01
CA ASP A 132 16.56 21.55 -33.42
C ASP A 132 17.68 20.72 -34.08
N LYS A 133 18.23 19.74 -33.38
CA LYS A 133 19.33 18.87 -33.83
C LYS A 133 20.60 19.61 -34.29
N HIS A 134 20.81 20.86 -33.86
CA HIS A 134 21.91 21.68 -34.29
C HIS A 134 23.27 20.96 -34.20
N CYS A 135 23.56 20.32 -33.09
CA CYS A 135 24.85 19.67 -32.87
C CYS A 135 24.99 18.32 -33.58
N LEU A 136 23.92 17.73 -34.11
CA LEU A 136 23.98 16.50 -34.91
C LEU A 136 24.80 16.74 -36.22
N HIS A 137 24.81 17.95 -36.72
CA HIS A 137 25.44 18.31 -38.01
C HIS A 137 26.86 18.87 -37.86
N LEU A 138 27.43 18.87 -36.63
CA LEU A 138 28.83 19.22 -36.43
C LEU A 138 29.77 18.19 -37.10
N SER A 139 30.83 18.66 -37.73
CA SER A 139 31.85 17.75 -38.26
C SER A 139 32.59 17.03 -37.13
N LYS A 140 33.22 15.94 -37.45
CA LYS A 140 34.01 15.16 -36.47
C LYS A 140 35.11 16.00 -35.86
N GLU A 141 35.80 16.84 -36.70
CA GLU A 141 36.85 17.73 -36.29
C GLU A 141 36.33 18.80 -35.32
N GLU A 142 35.14 19.35 -35.56
CA GLU A 142 34.48 20.31 -34.64
C GLU A 142 34.14 19.68 -33.30
N VAL A 143 33.62 18.45 -33.32
CA VAL A 143 33.31 17.70 -32.08
C VAL A 143 34.61 17.46 -31.30
N GLU A 144 35.66 16.95 -31.95
CA GLU A 144 36.97 16.69 -31.31
C GLU A 144 37.58 17.98 -30.74
N ALA A 145 37.52 19.09 -31.49
CA ALA A 145 38.02 20.39 -31.02
C ALA A 145 37.24 20.89 -29.79
N ASN A 146 35.92 20.74 -29.77
CA ASN A 146 35.09 21.13 -28.63
C ASN A 146 35.37 20.24 -27.38
N LEU A 147 35.56 18.94 -27.56
CA LEU A 147 35.93 18.01 -26.47
C LEU A 147 37.34 18.36 -25.96
N ALA A 148 38.33 18.59 -26.84
CA ALA A 148 39.69 18.93 -26.47
C ALA A 148 39.78 20.29 -25.74
N ALA A 149 38.87 21.21 -26.08
CA ALA A 149 38.73 22.52 -25.40
C ALA A 149 38.01 22.40 -24.04
N GLY A 150 37.58 21.22 -23.61
CA GLY A 150 36.86 20.99 -22.35
C GLY A 150 35.48 21.63 -22.29
N LYS A 151 34.83 21.87 -23.43
CA LYS A 151 33.49 22.46 -23.43
C LYS A 151 32.49 21.52 -22.75
N PRO A 152 31.59 22.03 -21.87
CA PRO A 152 30.49 21.22 -21.32
C PRO A 152 29.63 20.67 -22.45
N TYR A 153 29.21 19.43 -22.29
CA TYR A 153 28.34 18.75 -23.24
C TYR A 153 27.33 17.85 -22.58
N VAL A 154 26.29 17.53 -23.31
CA VAL A 154 25.38 16.38 -23.03
C VAL A 154 25.45 15.43 -24.21
N ILE A 155 25.06 14.16 -24.01
CA ILE A 155 24.88 13.21 -25.11
C ILE A 155 23.38 13.04 -25.32
N ARG A 156 22.94 13.23 -26.59
CA ARG A 156 21.53 13.08 -26.97
C ARG A 156 21.33 11.86 -27.86
N GLN A 157 20.17 11.22 -27.69
CA GLN A 157 19.67 10.22 -28.63
C GLN A 157 19.39 10.88 -29.98
N ASN A 158 19.68 10.20 -31.09
CA ASN A 158 19.30 10.63 -32.42
C ASN A 158 18.03 9.89 -32.86
N ASN A 159 16.88 10.46 -32.62
CA ASN A 159 15.61 9.89 -33.07
C ASN A 159 15.28 10.28 -34.51
N PRO A 160 14.79 9.37 -35.37
CA PRO A 160 14.31 9.72 -36.70
C PRO A 160 13.11 10.67 -36.63
N GLU A 161 12.92 11.46 -37.66
CA GLU A 161 11.77 12.38 -37.78
C GLU A 161 10.62 11.75 -38.59
N GLU A 162 10.96 10.87 -39.52
CA GLU A 162 9.98 10.20 -40.39
C GLU A 162 9.64 8.80 -39.87
N GLY A 163 8.46 8.30 -40.29
CA GLY A 163 7.99 6.99 -39.90
C GLY A 163 7.34 6.93 -38.51
N THR A 164 7.26 5.74 -37.97
CA THR A 164 6.61 5.46 -36.69
C THR A 164 7.45 4.50 -35.87
N THR A 165 7.29 4.57 -34.55
CA THR A 165 7.82 3.59 -33.60
C THR A 165 6.66 2.89 -32.89
N THR A 166 6.68 1.55 -32.92
CA THR A 166 5.69 0.71 -32.24
C THR A 166 6.35 -0.03 -31.10
N PHE A 167 5.67 -0.11 -29.96
CA PHE A 167 6.03 -1.01 -28.88
C PHE A 167 4.80 -1.79 -28.41
N SER A 168 5.00 -3.00 -27.93
CA SER A 168 3.94 -3.84 -27.40
C SER A 168 3.91 -3.79 -25.89
N ASP A 169 2.71 -3.71 -25.33
CA ASP A 169 2.44 -3.77 -23.89
C ASP A 169 1.40 -4.85 -23.62
N GLU A 170 1.60 -5.68 -22.60
CA GLU A 170 0.71 -6.81 -22.32
C GLU A 170 -0.72 -6.36 -21.99
N LEU A 171 -0.88 -5.20 -21.36
CA LEU A 171 -2.20 -4.67 -21.03
C LEU A 171 -2.80 -3.85 -22.17
N TYR A 172 -2.01 -2.96 -22.77
CA TYR A 172 -2.52 -1.97 -23.73
C TYR A 172 -2.40 -2.42 -25.18
N GLY A 173 -1.67 -3.52 -25.45
CA GLY A 173 -1.41 -4.01 -26.81
C GLY A 173 -0.38 -3.16 -27.53
N ASP A 174 -0.41 -3.20 -28.87
CA ASP A 174 0.52 -2.44 -29.69
C ASP A 174 0.18 -0.95 -29.70
N ILE A 175 1.16 -0.13 -29.31
CA ILE A 175 1.06 1.33 -29.29
C ILE A 175 2.05 1.89 -30.31
N THR A 176 1.53 2.58 -31.33
CA THR A 176 2.30 3.21 -32.39
C THR A 176 2.27 4.71 -32.27
N VAL A 177 3.43 5.34 -32.27
CA VAL A 177 3.58 6.81 -32.26
C VAL A 177 4.36 7.30 -33.45
N PRO A 178 4.01 8.43 -34.05
CA PRO A 178 4.81 9.07 -35.10
C PRO A 178 6.18 9.48 -34.54
N ASN A 179 7.26 9.20 -35.26
CA ASN A 179 8.61 9.55 -34.81
C ASN A 179 8.81 11.06 -34.65
N ILE A 180 8.04 11.87 -35.34
CA ILE A 180 8.04 13.33 -35.18
C ILE A 180 7.68 13.78 -33.74
N GLU A 181 6.95 12.94 -32.97
CA GLU A 181 6.62 13.20 -31.56
C GLU A 181 7.76 12.81 -30.59
N LEU A 182 8.79 12.09 -31.08
CA LEU A 182 9.92 11.65 -30.27
C LEU A 182 11.04 12.71 -30.29
N ASP A 183 11.24 13.42 -29.17
CA ASP A 183 12.37 14.35 -29.05
C ASP A 183 13.68 13.60 -28.80
N ASP A 184 14.81 14.24 -29.19
CA ASP A 184 16.15 13.73 -28.93
C ASP A 184 16.47 13.88 -27.43
N MET A 185 16.06 12.91 -26.64
CA MET A 185 16.25 12.95 -25.18
C MET A 185 17.72 12.94 -24.80
N ILE A 186 18.06 13.59 -23.69
CA ILE A 186 19.41 13.52 -23.13
C ILE A 186 19.63 12.13 -22.55
N LEU A 187 20.74 11.50 -22.92
CA LEU A 187 21.20 10.21 -22.40
C LEU A 187 22.15 10.42 -21.23
N ILE A 188 23.19 11.27 -21.43
CA ILE A 188 24.17 11.65 -20.41
C ILE A 188 24.07 13.16 -20.19
N LYS A 189 23.90 13.56 -18.93
CA LYS A 189 23.85 14.95 -18.48
C LYS A 189 25.25 15.58 -18.48
N SER A 190 25.31 16.90 -18.35
CA SER A 190 26.59 17.64 -18.30
C SER A 190 27.45 17.33 -17.07
N ASP A 191 26.86 16.80 -16.01
CA ASP A 191 27.58 16.31 -14.82
C ASP A 191 28.13 14.88 -15.00
N GLY A 192 27.91 14.25 -16.16
CA GLY A 192 28.34 12.89 -16.47
C GLY A 192 27.40 11.78 -15.98
N PHE A 193 26.31 12.14 -15.28
CA PHE A 193 25.30 11.16 -14.89
C PHE A 193 24.34 10.84 -16.05
N PRO A 194 23.88 9.61 -16.16
CA PRO A 194 22.81 9.26 -17.10
C PRO A 194 21.50 9.90 -16.67
N THR A 195 20.60 10.12 -17.62
CA THR A 195 19.20 10.34 -17.29
C THR A 195 18.54 9.02 -16.88
N TYR A 196 17.47 9.10 -16.09
CA TYR A 196 16.64 7.93 -15.74
C TYR A 196 16.28 7.09 -16.98
N ASN A 197 15.82 7.74 -18.04
CA ASN A 197 15.36 7.08 -19.26
C ASN A 197 16.44 6.24 -19.96
N PHE A 198 17.69 6.64 -19.86
CA PHE A 198 18.82 5.90 -20.44
C PHE A 198 19.33 4.82 -19.49
N ALA A 199 19.51 5.16 -18.22
CA ALA A 199 20.03 4.24 -17.22
C ALA A 199 19.16 2.97 -17.10
N ASN A 200 17.83 3.12 -17.04
CA ASN A 200 16.94 1.97 -16.88
C ASN A 200 17.04 0.98 -18.05
N VAL A 201 17.19 1.45 -19.30
CA VAL A 201 17.34 0.57 -20.48
C VAL A 201 18.65 -0.18 -20.45
N VAL A 202 19.77 0.51 -20.16
CA VAL A 202 21.09 -0.11 -20.06
C VAL A 202 21.13 -1.15 -18.94
N ASP A 203 20.56 -0.81 -17.79
CA ASP A 203 20.54 -1.69 -16.62
C ASP A 203 19.61 -2.89 -16.83
N ASP A 204 18.43 -2.70 -17.36
CA ASP A 204 17.50 -3.78 -17.65
C ASP A 204 18.12 -4.80 -18.63
N HIS A 205 18.85 -4.33 -19.65
CA HIS A 205 19.58 -5.22 -20.54
C HIS A 205 20.73 -5.96 -19.82
N LEU A 206 21.61 -5.23 -19.11
CA LEU A 206 22.78 -5.81 -18.46
C LEU A 206 22.44 -6.73 -17.28
N MET A 207 21.27 -6.54 -16.68
CA MET A 207 20.73 -7.39 -15.60
C MET A 207 19.82 -8.51 -16.15
N ASN A 208 19.74 -8.64 -17.49
CA ASN A 208 18.93 -9.65 -18.17
C ASN A 208 17.45 -9.62 -17.76
N ILE A 209 16.87 -8.43 -17.55
CA ILE A 209 15.47 -8.26 -17.19
C ILE A 209 14.60 -8.66 -18.37
N THR A 210 13.67 -9.58 -18.10
CA THR A 210 12.75 -10.10 -19.13
C THR A 210 11.39 -9.44 -19.09
N HIS A 211 10.94 -8.99 -17.89
CA HIS A 211 9.63 -8.35 -17.68
C HIS A 211 9.79 -7.07 -16.90
N VAL A 212 9.24 -5.99 -17.43
CA VAL A 212 9.29 -4.65 -16.87
C VAL A 212 7.91 -4.25 -16.38
N VAL A 213 7.69 -4.31 -15.07
CA VAL A 213 6.46 -3.85 -14.42
C VAL A 213 6.67 -2.40 -13.93
N ARG A 214 5.78 -1.48 -14.28
CA ARG A 214 5.81 -0.07 -13.85
C ARG A 214 4.48 0.63 -14.05
N GLY A 215 4.35 1.87 -13.57
CA GLY A 215 3.13 2.65 -13.74
C GLY A 215 2.88 3.10 -15.18
N ASN A 216 1.62 3.31 -15.53
CA ASN A 216 1.20 3.72 -16.88
C ASN A 216 1.66 5.13 -17.29
N GLU A 217 2.19 5.93 -16.36
CA GLU A 217 2.84 7.21 -16.66
C GLU A 217 4.04 7.08 -17.60
N TYR A 218 4.64 5.90 -17.69
CA TYR A 218 5.77 5.62 -18.56
C TYR A 218 5.37 5.22 -19.99
N LEU A 219 4.08 5.02 -20.29
CA LEU A 219 3.61 4.69 -21.64
C LEU A 219 4.10 5.69 -22.69
N SER A 220 4.08 6.99 -22.38
CA SER A 220 4.55 8.03 -23.29
C SER A 220 6.06 8.03 -23.50
N SER A 221 6.84 7.45 -22.60
CA SER A 221 8.30 7.34 -22.71
C SER A 221 8.76 6.04 -23.36
N SER A 222 7.92 5.01 -23.35
CA SER A 222 8.26 3.67 -23.84
C SER A 222 8.70 3.61 -25.30
N PRO A 223 8.17 4.42 -26.24
CA PRO A 223 8.68 4.46 -27.60
C PRO A 223 10.15 4.86 -27.66
N LYS A 224 10.60 5.79 -26.82
CA LYS A 224 12.01 6.22 -26.75
C LYS A 224 12.92 5.12 -26.23
N TYR A 225 12.41 4.29 -25.29
CA TYR A 225 13.15 3.11 -24.83
C TYR A 225 13.28 2.05 -25.91
N ASN A 226 12.20 1.77 -26.64
CA ASN A 226 12.24 0.85 -27.80
C ASN A 226 13.27 1.29 -28.83
N ARG A 227 13.34 2.60 -29.13
CA ARG A 227 14.37 3.14 -30.01
C ARG A 227 15.79 2.87 -29.51
N LEU A 228 16.03 2.89 -28.20
CA LEU A 228 17.32 2.51 -27.64
C LEU A 228 17.62 1.02 -27.80
N TYR A 229 16.65 0.15 -27.51
CA TYR A 229 16.81 -1.29 -27.72
C TYR A 229 17.12 -1.61 -29.18
N GLU A 230 16.39 -1.01 -30.13
CA GLU A 230 16.63 -1.14 -31.57
C GLU A 230 18.02 -0.66 -31.97
N ALA A 231 18.43 0.54 -31.51
CA ALA A 231 19.75 1.14 -31.81
C ALA A 231 20.91 0.26 -31.30
N PHE A 232 20.73 -0.37 -30.16
CA PHE A 232 21.71 -1.32 -29.65
C PHE A 232 21.64 -2.69 -30.35
N GLY A 233 20.52 -3.07 -30.93
CA GLY A 233 20.23 -4.41 -31.45
C GLY A 233 19.92 -5.40 -30.32
N TRP A 234 19.31 -4.92 -29.23
CA TRP A 234 18.92 -5.70 -28.07
C TRP A 234 17.47 -6.16 -28.14
N GLU A 235 17.18 -7.28 -27.48
CA GLU A 235 15.82 -7.75 -27.27
C GLU A 235 15.05 -6.80 -26.34
N VAL A 236 13.82 -6.45 -26.70
CA VAL A 236 12.95 -5.61 -25.89
C VAL A 236 12.29 -6.48 -24.82
N PRO A 237 12.32 -6.10 -23.53
CA PRO A 237 11.63 -6.85 -22.50
C PRO A 237 10.10 -6.74 -22.64
N THR A 238 9.39 -7.69 -22.07
CA THR A 238 7.92 -7.64 -21.95
C THR A 238 7.51 -6.48 -21.05
N TYR A 239 6.72 -5.55 -21.56
CA TYR A 239 6.21 -4.40 -20.80
C TYR A 239 4.84 -4.70 -20.19
N ILE A 240 4.68 -4.35 -18.91
CA ILE A 240 3.43 -4.44 -18.16
C ILE A 240 3.23 -3.09 -17.45
N HIS A 241 2.45 -2.19 -18.06
CA HIS A 241 2.15 -0.88 -17.49
C HIS A 241 0.88 -0.93 -16.65
N CYS A 242 1.05 -0.89 -15.33
CA CYS A 242 -0.04 -0.95 -14.37
C CYS A 242 -0.89 0.33 -14.41
N PRO A 243 -2.23 0.23 -14.25
CA PRO A 243 -3.12 1.39 -14.23
C PRO A 243 -2.83 2.32 -13.07
N LEU A 244 -3.28 3.58 -13.18
CA LEU A 244 -3.19 4.54 -12.09
C LEU A 244 -3.97 4.08 -10.85
N ILE A 245 -3.46 4.40 -9.66
CA ILE A 245 -4.22 4.28 -8.41
C ILE A 245 -4.77 5.67 -8.08
N THR A 246 -6.08 5.74 -7.82
CA THR A 246 -6.81 6.97 -7.48
C THR A 246 -7.42 6.88 -6.09
N ASN A 247 -7.84 8.01 -5.54
CA ASN A 247 -8.74 8.05 -4.41
C ASN A 247 -10.19 7.78 -4.87
N GLU A 248 -11.13 7.79 -3.93
CA GLU A 248 -12.57 7.60 -4.19
C GLU A 248 -13.16 8.67 -5.13
N ASP A 249 -12.58 9.87 -5.16
CA ASP A 249 -12.96 10.96 -6.07
C ASP A 249 -12.31 10.84 -7.47
N HIS A 250 -11.68 9.71 -7.78
CA HIS A 250 -10.94 9.45 -9.02
C HIS A 250 -9.75 10.41 -9.28
N GLN A 251 -9.24 11.04 -8.23
CA GLN A 251 -8.04 11.88 -8.31
C GLN A 251 -6.80 11.07 -7.99
N LYS A 252 -5.67 11.42 -8.61
CA LYS A 252 -4.37 10.80 -8.32
C LYS A 252 -4.06 10.91 -6.82
N LEU A 253 -3.62 9.81 -6.21
CA LEU A 253 -3.20 9.81 -4.81
C LEU A 253 -2.09 10.84 -4.58
N SER A 254 -2.22 11.62 -3.52
CA SER A 254 -1.22 12.60 -3.11
C SER A 254 -0.66 12.27 -1.73
N LYS A 255 0.57 12.67 -1.45
CA LYS A 255 1.20 12.53 -0.13
C LYS A 255 0.41 13.22 1.01
N ARG A 256 -0.52 14.12 0.68
CA ARG A 256 -1.35 14.85 1.65
C ARG A 256 -2.58 14.06 2.12
N SER A 257 -2.91 12.96 1.47
CA SER A 257 -4.12 12.17 1.82
C SER A 257 -3.98 11.34 3.09
N GLY A 258 -2.78 11.19 3.66
CA GLY A 258 -2.52 10.43 4.90
C GLY A 258 -2.64 8.90 4.76
N HIS A 259 -2.90 8.38 3.55
CA HIS A 259 -3.08 6.94 3.27
C HIS A 259 -2.25 6.52 2.05
N SER A 260 -1.19 7.27 1.74
CA SER A 260 -0.47 7.10 0.47
C SER A 260 0.77 6.23 0.57
N SER A 261 1.24 5.88 1.78
CA SER A 261 2.41 5.05 2.00
C SER A 261 2.09 3.79 2.83
N PHE A 262 2.94 2.79 2.70
CA PHE A 262 2.90 1.57 3.50
C PHE A 262 3.01 1.88 5.00
N GLU A 263 3.93 2.77 5.36
CA GLU A 263 4.16 3.18 6.73
C GLU A 263 2.94 3.91 7.32
N ASP A 264 2.26 4.77 6.53
CA ASP A 264 1.04 5.45 6.98
C ASP A 264 -0.07 4.44 7.32
N LEU A 265 -0.17 3.35 6.55
CA LEU A 265 -1.16 2.30 6.80
C LEU A 265 -0.81 1.49 8.06
N LEU A 266 0.47 1.16 8.27
CA LEU A 266 0.92 0.50 9.50
C LEU A 266 0.65 1.35 10.75
N GLU A 267 0.93 2.66 10.68
CA GLU A 267 0.67 3.61 11.77
C GLU A 267 -0.83 3.68 12.13
N GLN A 268 -1.72 3.41 11.18
CA GLN A 268 -3.17 3.33 11.38
C GLN A 268 -3.64 1.97 11.93
N GLY A 269 -2.73 1.02 12.14
CA GLY A 269 -3.03 -0.28 12.73
C GLY A 269 -3.47 -1.36 11.73
N PHE A 270 -3.21 -1.16 10.43
CA PHE A 270 -3.40 -2.21 9.45
C PHE A 270 -2.28 -3.26 9.52
N LEU A 271 -2.63 -4.51 9.31
CA LEU A 271 -1.70 -5.62 9.24
C LEU A 271 -0.98 -5.64 7.89
N THR A 272 0.30 -5.99 7.89
CA THR A 272 1.10 -6.13 6.66
C THR A 272 0.45 -7.09 5.66
N GLU A 273 -0.03 -8.23 6.14
CA GLU A 273 -0.69 -9.26 5.31
C GLU A 273 -1.95 -8.71 4.62
N ALA A 274 -2.74 -7.91 5.34
CA ALA A 274 -3.94 -7.26 4.79
C ALA A 274 -3.58 -6.19 3.76
N ILE A 275 -2.55 -5.37 4.02
CA ILE A 275 -2.06 -4.36 3.09
C ILE A 275 -1.58 -5.01 1.79
N ILE A 276 -0.77 -6.08 1.86
CA ILE A 276 -0.25 -6.78 0.69
C ILE A 276 -1.37 -7.41 -0.13
N ASN A 277 -2.31 -8.08 0.51
CA ASN A 277 -3.47 -8.64 -0.17
C ASN A 277 -4.32 -7.55 -0.84
N PHE A 278 -4.61 -6.45 -0.14
CA PHE A 278 -5.35 -5.33 -0.70
C PHE A 278 -4.65 -4.70 -1.88
N VAL A 279 -3.33 -4.46 -1.77
CA VAL A 279 -2.49 -3.89 -2.84
C VAL A 279 -2.45 -4.81 -4.06
N ALA A 280 -2.45 -6.14 -3.87
CA ALA A 280 -2.55 -7.08 -4.98
C ALA A 280 -3.85 -6.91 -5.78
N LEU A 281 -4.97 -6.66 -5.10
CA LEU A 281 -6.28 -6.45 -5.74
C LEU A 281 -6.47 -5.05 -6.33
N LEU A 282 -5.50 -4.13 -6.19
CA LEU A 282 -5.55 -2.81 -6.82
C LEU A 282 -5.24 -2.88 -8.32
N GLY A 283 -6.23 -3.30 -9.07
CA GLY A 283 -6.17 -3.41 -10.53
C GLY A 283 -5.97 -4.83 -11.05
N TRP A 284 -5.80 -5.84 -10.20
CA TRP A 284 -5.81 -7.25 -10.56
C TRP A 284 -7.02 -7.95 -9.94
N SER A 285 -7.55 -8.96 -10.62
CA SER A 285 -8.66 -9.79 -10.13
C SER A 285 -8.35 -11.26 -10.36
N PRO A 286 -8.53 -12.12 -9.34
CA PRO A 286 -8.41 -13.57 -9.52
C PRO A 286 -9.58 -14.13 -10.33
N GLU A 287 -9.40 -15.28 -10.93
CA GLU A 287 -10.45 -15.95 -11.73
C GLU A 287 -11.65 -16.41 -10.89
N ASP A 288 -11.40 -16.77 -9.64
CA ASP A 288 -12.41 -17.31 -8.71
C ASP A 288 -13.13 -16.24 -7.86
N ASN A 289 -12.85 -14.96 -8.07
CA ASN A 289 -13.38 -13.82 -7.29
C ASN A 289 -13.08 -13.88 -5.78
N ARG A 290 -12.11 -14.66 -5.34
CA ARG A 290 -11.65 -14.69 -3.97
C ARG A 290 -10.98 -13.37 -3.60
N GLU A 291 -11.13 -12.92 -2.35
CA GLU A 291 -10.61 -11.61 -1.90
C GLU A 291 -9.55 -11.74 -0.80
N ILE A 292 -9.47 -12.85 -0.10
CA ILE A 292 -8.49 -13.06 0.98
C ILE A 292 -7.45 -14.08 0.56
N PHE A 293 -6.18 -13.68 0.61
CA PHE A 293 -5.02 -14.45 0.15
C PHE A 293 -3.85 -14.29 1.10
N SER A 294 -3.18 -15.36 1.44
CA SER A 294 -1.79 -15.29 1.90
C SER A 294 -0.86 -14.90 0.75
N LEU A 295 0.36 -14.45 1.06
CA LEU A 295 1.36 -14.13 0.01
C LEU A 295 1.66 -15.35 -0.88
N GLN A 296 1.70 -16.56 -0.30
CA GLN A 296 1.92 -17.79 -1.07
C GLN A 296 0.78 -18.08 -2.04
N GLU A 297 -0.48 -17.91 -1.60
CA GLU A 297 -1.65 -18.07 -2.48
C GLU A 297 -1.70 -16.99 -3.56
N LEU A 298 -1.22 -15.76 -3.28
CA LEU A 298 -1.07 -14.73 -4.31
C LEU A 298 -0.05 -15.16 -5.38
N ILE A 299 1.11 -15.71 -4.98
CA ILE A 299 2.11 -16.23 -5.92
C ILE A 299 1.48 -17.30 -6.84
N GLU A 300 0.69 -18.21 -6.29
CA GLU A 300 0.06 -19.30 -7.04
C GLU A 300 -1.05 -18.83 -7.98
N ALA A 301 -1.81 -17.81 -7.58
CA ALA A 301 -2.99 -17.34 -8.31
C ALA A 301 -2.71 -16.19 -9.29
N PHE A 302 -1.56 -15.52 -9.17
CA PHE A 302 -1.32 -14.28 -9.90
C PHE A 302 -1.03 -14.52 -11.38
N ASP A 303 -1.93 -14.04 -12.23
CA ASP A 303 -1.74 -13.92 -13.66
C ASP A 303 -1.84 -12.45 -14.08
N TYR A 304 -0.77 -11.87 -14.60
CA TYR A 304 -0.71 -10.46 -14.99
C TYR A 304 -1.65 -10.12 -16.17
N HIS A 305 -2.11 -11.11 -16.94
CA HIS A 305 -3.12 -10.89 -17.99
C HIS A 305 -4.48 -10.49 -17.42
N ASN A 306 -4.72 -10.78 -16.14
CA ASN A 306 -5.94 -10.38 -15.42
C ASN A 306 -5.85 -8.98 -14.79
N ILE A 307 -4.79 -8.20 -15.10
CA ILE A 307 -4.69 -6.80 -14.68
C ILE A 307 -5.62 -5.94 -15.55
N SER A 308 -6.47 -5.14 -14.89
CA SER A 308 -7.38 -4.21 -15.57
C SER A 308 -6.63 -3.02 -16.17
N LYS A 309 -7.13 -2.48 -17.29
CA LYS A 309 -6.64 -1.22 -17.88
C LYS A 309 -7.19 0.03 -17.16
N SER A 310 -8.29 -0.13 -16.42
CA SER A 310 -8.96 0.96 -15.71
C SER A 310 -8.21 1.36 -14.45
N PRO A 311 -8.23 2.65 -14.07
CA PRO A 311 -7.69 3.08 -12.79
C PRO A 311 -8.27 2.28 -11.63
N ALA A 312 -7.43 1.92 -10.65
CA ALA A 312 -7.83 1.25 -9.43
C ALA A 312 -8.13 2.27 -8.34
N VAL A 313 -9.24 2.12 -7.63
CA VAL A 313 -9.60 3.00 -6.52
C VAL A 313 -9.06 2.45 -5.20
N LEU A 314 -8.37 3.31 -4.44
CA LEU A 314 -7.94 3.01 -3.08
C LEU A 314 -9.14 3.14 -2.13
N ASP A 315 -9.88 2.05 -1.96
CA ASP A 315 -11.06 1.96 -1.10
C ASP A 315 -10.64 1.58 0.33
N MET A 316 -10.63 2.57 1.22
CA MET A 316 -10.26 2.38 2.63
C MET A 316 -11.29 1.56 3.41
N THR A 317 -12.56 1.57 3.01
CA THR A 317 -13.60 0.75 3.61
C THR A 317 -13.35 -0.74 3.32
N LYS A 318 -12.99 -1.05 2.08
CA LYS A 318 -12.59 -2.41 1.69
C LYS A 318 -11.33 -2.87 2.43
N LEU A 319 -10.31 -2.01 2.55
CA LEU A 319 -9.08 -2.34 3.29
C LEU A 319 -9.37 -2.62 4.77
N LYS A 320 -10.22 -1.82 5.43
CA LYS A 320 -10.64 -2.05 6.82
C LYS A 320 -11.34 -3.39 6.96
N TRP A 321 -12.33 -3.67 6.12
CA TRP A 321 -13.02 -4.96 6.13
C TRP A 321 -12.03 -6.14 5.96
N MET A 322 -11.14 -6.07 4.98
CA MET A 322 -10.12 -7.13 4.76
C MET A 322 -9.25 -7.31 6.00
N ASN A 323 -8.78 -6.21 6.58
CA ASN A 323 -7.96 -6.25 7.79
C ASN A 323 -8.70 -6.91 8.96
N GLY A 324 -10.00 -6.63 9.11
CA GLY A 324 -10.86 -7.29 10.09
C GLY A 324 -10.94 -8.79 9.87
N GLU A 325 -10.98 -9.29 8.63
CA GLU A 325 -10.95 -10.72 8.32
C GLU A 325 -9.62 -11.39 8.75
N TYR A 326 -8.47 -10.72 8.50
CA TYR A 326 -7.18 -11.20 9.00
C TYR A 326 -7.08 -11.19 10.53
N ILE A 327 -7.63 -10.16 11.20
CA ILE A 327 -7.70 -10.11 12.67
C ILE A 327 -8.52 -11.27 13.21
N LYS A 328 -9.69 -11.56 12.64
CA LYS A 328 -10.56 -12.67 13.07
C LYS A 328 -9.88 -14.03 12.91
N ALA A 329 -9.12 -14.21 11.83
CA ALA A 329 -8.40 -15.44 11.54
C ALA A 329 -7.09 -15.59 12.32
N MET A 330 -6.60 -14.52 12.96
CA MET A 330 -5.34 -14.53 13.71
C MET A 330 -5.41 -15.48 14.92
N ASP A 331 -4.29 -16.12 15.24
CA ASP A 331 -4.12 -16.87 16.48
C ASP A 331 -4.42 -16.00 17.72
N ASP A 332 -5.10 -16.56 18.72
CA ASP A 332 -5.58 -15.80 19.88
C ASP A 332 -4.44 -15.25 20.74
N GLU A 333 -3.32 -15.96 20.87
CA GLU A 333 -2.17 -15.46 21.64
C GLU A 333 -1.43 -14.34 20.86
N LYS A 334 -1.32 -14.47 19.53
CA LYS A 334 -0.79 -13.39 18.68
C LYS A 334 -1.69 -12.17 18.78
N PHE A 335 -3.00 -12.35 18.63
CA PHE A 335 -3.98 -11.27 18.76
C PHE A 335 -3.87 -10.58 20.13
N PHE A 336 -3.86 -11.36 21.20
CA PHE A 336 -3.76 -10.82 22.57
C PHE A 336 -2.50 -9.96 22.76
N LYS A 337 -1.35 -10.41 22.29
CA LYS A 337 -0.10 -9.64 22.40
C LYS A 337 -0.19 -8.30 21.68
N MET A 338 -0.82 -8.25 20.51
CA MET A 338 -1.00 -7.03 19.73
C MET A 338 -2.07 -6.11 20.32
N ALA A 339 -3.15 -6.66 20.88
CA ALA A 339 -4.25 -5.90 21.48
C ALA A 339 -3.90 -5.31 22.84
N LEU A 340 -3.01 -5.97 23.61
CA LEU A 340 -2.69 -5.63 25.00
C LEU A 340 -2.30 -4.17 25.23
N PRO A 341 -1.45 -3.52 24.41
CA PRO A 341 -1.13 -2.11 24.59
C PRO A 341 -2.37 -1.20 24.54
N TYR A 342 -3.26 -1.45 23.57
CA TYR A 342 -4.50 -0.67 23.39
C TYR A 342 -5.49 -0.88 24.54
N ILE A 343 -5.60 -2.11 25.03
CA ILE A 343 -6.45 -2.44 26.18
C ILE A 343 -5.92 -1.73 27.45
N ARG A 344 -4.62 -1.84 27.71
CA ARG A 344 -4.00 -1.22 28.90
C ARG A 344 -4.07 0.30 28.90
N GLU A 345 -4.06 0.93 27.74
CA GLU A 345 -4.22 2.39 27.65
C GLU A 345 -5.58 2.86 28.19
N VAL A 346 -6.63 2.01 28.07
CA VAL A 346 -7.99 2.35 28.51
C VAL A 346 -8.25 1.91 29.96
N VAL A 347 -7.95 0.65 30.29
CA VAL A 347 -8.36 0.05 31.59
C VAL A 347 -7.19 -0.17 32.55
N GLY A 348 -5.95 0.07 32.12
CA GLY A 348 -4.75 -0.26 32.91
C GLY A 348 -4.63 -1.76 33.15
N ASP A 349 -4.13 -2.12 34.34
CA ASP A 349 -4.02 -3.53 34.78
C ASP A 349 -5.17 -3.95 35.73
N LYS A 350 -6.28 -3.21 35.77
CA LYS A 350 -7.38 -3.43 36.72
C LYS A 350 -8.34 -4.54 36.32
N MET A 351 -8.36 -4.90 35.05
CA MET A 351 -9.31 -5.86 34.48
C MET A 351 -8.58 -6.99 33.74
N ASP A 352 -9.28 -8.12 33.53
CA ASP A 352 -8.75 -9.25 32.76
C ASP A 352 -8.64 -8.91 31.28
N ALA A 353 -7.43 -8.48 30.88
CA ALA A 353 -7.15 -8.11 29.50
C ALA A 353 -7.36 -9.25 28.48
N LYS A 354 -7.24 -10.54 28.88
CA LYS A 354 -7.50 -11.68 27.99
C LYS A 354 -8.99 -11.80 27.68
N LYS A 355 -9.87 -11.62 28.67
CA LYS A 355 -11.33 -11.60 28.44
C LYS A 355 -11.73 -10.44 27.53
N ILE A 356 -11.14 -9.25 27.75
CA ILE A 356 -11.39 -8.07 26.90
C ILE A 356 -10.95 -8.34 25.48
N ALA A 357 -9.74 -8.88 25.28
CA ALA A 357 -9.21 -9.21 23.96
C ALA A 357 -10.15 -10.20 23.21
N ALA A 358 -10.56 -11.28 23.86
CA ALA A 358 -11.48 -12.27 23.28
C ALA A 358 -12.81 -11.61 22.86
N MET A 359 -13.37 -10.72 23.68
CA MET A 359 -14.61 -10.01 23.41
C MET A 359 -14.53 -9.08 22.17
N VAL A 360 -13.40 -8.39 21.97
CA VAL A 360 -13.27 -7.38 20.91
C VAL A 360 -12.75 -7.94 19.59
N LYS A 361 -12.12 -9.12 19.57
CA LYS A 361 -11.43 -9.69 18.39
C LYS A 361 -12.29 -9.68 17.12
N THR A 362 -13.56 -10.00 17.23
CA THR A 362 -14.49 -10.05 16.10
C THR A 362 -15.23 -8.73 15.83
N ARG A 363 -14.89 -7.68 16.56
CA ARG A 363 -15.62 -6.41 16.56
C ARG A 363 -14.79 -5.22 16.05
N ILE A 364 -13.53 -5.44 15.77
CA ILE A 364 -12.61 -4.42 15.30
C ILE A 364 -12.15 -4.72 13.88
N GLU A 365 -11.86 -3.67 13.15
CA GLU A 365 -11.27 -3.74 11.81
C GLU A 365 -9.80 -3.33 11.84
N VAL A 366 -9.41 -2.47 12.79
CA VAL A 366 -8.01 -2.11 13.09
C VAL A 366 -7.78 -2.10 14.61
N PHE A 367 -6.54 -2.30 15.06
CA PHE A 367 -6.24 -2.36 16.50
C PHE A 367 -6.61 -1.10 17.29
N PRO A 368 -6.44 0.13 16.76
CA PRO A 368 -6.90 1.35 17.43
C PRO A 368 -8.39 1.37 17.79
N ASP A 369 -9.25 0.66 17.05
CA ASP A 369 -10.69 0.56 17.33
C ASP A 369 -10.99 0.01 18.73
N ILE A 370 -10.06 -0.79 19.29
CA ILE A 370 -10.19 -1.36 20.63
C ILE A 370 -10.53 -0.28 21.65
N LYS A 371 -9.88 0.89 21.58
CA LYS A 371 -10.06 1.98 22.55
C LYS A 371 -11.52 2.45 22.61
N GLU A 372 -12.14 2.66 21.46
CA GLU A 372 -13.53 3.11 21.37
C GLU A 372 -14.51 2.00 21.75
N GLN A 373 -14.16 0.74 21.43
CA GLN A 373 -15.00 -0.41 21.77
C GLN A 373 -15.07 -0.68 23.27
N ILE A 374 -14.07 -0.28 24.05
CA ILE A 374 -13.97 -0.58 25.50
C ILE A 374 -13.90 0.65 26.41
N ASP A 375 -14.02 1.87 25.91
CA ASP A 375 -13.93 3.13 26.70
C ASP A 375 -14.86 3.13 27.93
N PHE A 376 -16.06 2.58 27.76
CA PHE A 376 -17.06 2.47 28.83
C PHE A 376 -16.61 1.54 29.98
N LEU A 377 -15.64 0.66 29.78
CA LEU A 377 -15.10 -0.17 30.85
C LEU A 377 -14.36 0.69 31.89
N ALA A 378 -13.67 1.72 31.46
CA ALA A 378 -12.98 2.65 32.36
C ALA A 378 -13.96 3.54 33.14
N ALA A 379 -14.99 4.05 32.47
CA ALA A 379 -16.05 4.86 33.08
C ALA A 379 -17.31 4.84 32.22
N VAL A 380 -18.49 4.73 32.84
CA VAL A 380 -19.75 4.83 32.10
C VAL A 380 -19.90 6.23 31.53
N PRO A 381 -20.07 6.41 30.20
CA PRO A 381 -20.26 7.71 29.62
C PRO A 381 -21.61 8.32 30.02
N GLU A 382 -21.77 9.63 29.82
CA GLU A 382 -23.07 10.27 29.92
C GLU A 382 -24.00 9.68 28.84
N TYR A 383 -25.21 9.29 29.24
CA TYR A 383 -26.21 8.72 28.30
C TYR A 383 -27.63 9.15 28.65
N ASP A 384 -28.49 9.19 27.64
CA ASP A 384 -29.91 9.49 27.78
C ASP A 384 -30.68 8.27 28.28
N ILE A 385 -31.62 8.46 29.19
CA ILE A 385 -32.53 7.41 29.67
C ILE A 385 -33.40 6.80 28.55
N ALA A 386 -33.62 7.51 27.45
CA ALA A 386 -34.27 6.98 26.27
C ALA A 386 -33.58 5.72 25.72
N MET A 387 -32.29 5.50 26.05
CA MET A 387 -31.51 4.32 25.67
C MET A 387 -32.08 3.02 26.28
N TYR A 388 -32.80 3.10 27.36
CA TYR A 388 -33.52 1.94 27.93
C TYR A 388 -34.72 1.50 27.07
N THR A 389 -35.20 2.36 26.17
CA THR A 389 -36.32 2.03 25.28
C THR A 389 -35.86 1.21 24.09
N HIS A 390 -36.39 -0.03 23.99
CA HIS A 390 -36.08 -0.92 22.85
C HIS A 390 -37.33 -1.67 22.37
N LYS A 391 -37.78 -1.41 21.15
CA LYS A 391 -39.02 -1.93 20.60
C LYS A 391 -39.10 -3.48 20.59
N LYS A 392 -38.03 -4.16 20.13
CA LYS A 392 -38.02 -5.64 20.06
C LYS A 392 -37.94 -6.28 21.44
N MET A 393 -37.23 -5.68 22.40
CA MET A 393 -37.08 -6.19 23.76
C MET A 393 -38.23 -5.77 24.65
N LYS A 394 -39.09 -4.87 24.17
CA LYS A 394 -40.26 -4.34 24.89
C LYS A 394 -39.89 -3.61 26.19
N THR A 395 -38.76 -2.95 26.22
CA THR A 395 -38.26 -2.19 27.37
C THR A 395 -38.50 -0.71 27.17
N ASN A 396 -38.63 0.01 28.27
CA ASN A 396 -38.67 1.48 28.41
C ASN A 396 -38.04 1.87 29.75
N ALA A 397 -37.95 3.15 30.06
CA ALA A 397 -37.33 3.63 31.30
C ALA A 397 -38.03 3.08 32.55
N GLU A 398 -39.36 3.06 32.58
CA GLU A 398 -40.19 2.63 33.72
C GLU A 398 -39.99 1.15 34.04
N ASN A 399 -40.21 0.26 33.04
CA ASN A 399 -40.07 -1.18 33.27
C ASN A 399 -38.61 -1.61 33.42
N SER A 400 -37.65 -0.87 32.90
CA SER A 400 -36.24 -1.08 33.12
C SER A 400 -35.83 -0.75 34.55
N LEU A 401 -36.37 0.33 35.14
CA LEU A 401 -36.17 0.68 36.54
C LEU A 401 -36.69 -0.43 37.46
N GLN A 402 -37.92 -0.92 37.20
CA GLN A 402 -38.48 -2.02 37.96
C GLN A 402 -37.61 -3.28 37.89
N LEU A 403 -37.19 -3.67 36.66
CA LEU A 403 -36.35 -4.83 36.45
C LEU A 403 -35.00 -4.73 37.19
N LEU A 404 -34.33 -3.57 37.08
CA LEU A 404 -33.05 -3.39 37.72
C LEU A 404 -33.14 -3.48 39.25
N LYS A 405 -34.24 -3.01 39.87
CA LYS A 405 -34.50 -3.18 41.30
C LYS A 405 -34.76 -4.65 41.67
N GLU A 406 -35.50 -5.39 40.87
CA GLU A 406 -35.83 -6.81 41.10
C GLU A 406 -34.62 -7.71 40.93
N VAL A 407 -33.73 -7.43 39.96
CA VAL A 407 -32.55 -8.24 39.65
C VAL A 407 -31.37 -7.97 40.56
N LEU A 408 -31.29 -6.79 41.16
CA LEU A 408 -30.15 -6.39 42.02
C LEU A 408 -29.88 -7.39 43.15
N PRO A 409 -30.86 -7.86 43.94
CA PRO A 409 -30.63 -8.88 44.98
C PRO A 409 -30.13 -10.21 44.42
N VAL A 410 -30.56 -10.59 43.23
CA VAL A 410 -30.11 -11.81 42.57
C VAL A 410 -28.61 -11.74 42.30
N LEU A 411 -28.14 -10.58 41.77
CA LEU A 411 -26.72 -10.33 41.50
C LEU A 411 -25.90 -10.21 42.80
N GLU A 412 -26.45 -9.59 43.84
CA GLU A 412 -25.80 -9.49 45.15
C GLU A 412 -25.59 -10.90 45.77
N ALA A 413 -26.49 -11.82 45.55
CA ALA A 413 -26.41 -13.20 46.08
C ALA A 413 -25.43 -14.07 45.31
N GLN A 414 -24.98 -13.71 44.09
CA GLN A 414 -24.09 -14.55 43.30
C GLN A 414 -22.71 -14.69 43.96
N GLU A 415 -22.29 -15.96 44.16
CA GLU A 415 -20.93 -16.29 44.65
C GLU A 415 -19.91 -16.28 43.50
N SER A 416 -20.28 -16.86 42.36
CA SER A 416 -19.47 -16.85 41.15
C SER A 416 -19.94 -15.73 40.18
N PHE A 417 -19.01 -14.87 39.72
CA PHE A 417 -19.31 -13.73 38.85
C PHE A 417 -18.69 -13.89 37.46
N ASP A 418 -18.64 -15.12 36.97
CA ASP A 418 -18.30 -15.48 35.59
C ASP A 418 -19.51 -15.37 34.66
N ASN A 419 -19.23 -15.30 33.33
CA ASN A 419 -20.25 -15.11 32.31
C ASN A 419 -21.37 -16.20 32.39
N ASP A 420 -20.98 -17.46 32.55
CA ASP A 420 -21.92 -18.57 32.47
C ASP A 420 -22.82 -18.67 33.72
N SER A 421 -22.23 -18.43 34.90
CA SER A 421 -22.96 -18.38 36.17
C SER A 421 -23.95 -17.20 36.19
N LEU A 422 -23.54 -16.03 35.71
CA LEU A 422 -24.41 -14.87 35.58
C LEU A 422 -25.54 -15.11 34.57
N PHE A 423 -25.24 -15.71 33.44
CA PHE A 423 -26.25 -16.02 32.43
C PHE A 423 -27.26 -17.04 32.94
N ALA A 424 -26.82 -18.05 33.67
CA ALA A 424 -27.70 -19.05 34.27
C ALA A 424 -28.64 -18.44 35.34
N ALA A 425 -28.09 -17.62 36.24
CA ALA A 425 -28.86 -16.93 37.26
C ALA A 425 -29.92 -15.97 36.68
N LEU A 426 -29.54 -15.16 35.72
CA LEU A 426 -30.45 -14.23 35.08
C LEU A 426 -31.48 -14.89 34.17
N SER A 427 -31.13 -16.03 33.58
CA SER A 427 -32.10 -16.88 32.83
C SER A 427 -33.11 -17.53 33.74
N ALA A 428 -32.71 -18.00 34.94
CA ALA A 428 -33.60 -18.53 35.96
C ALA A 428 -34.55 -17.44 36.47
N PHE A 429 -34.04 -16.28 36.82
CA PHE A 429 -34.81 -15.12 37.21
C PHE A 429 -35.84 -14.71 36.12
N GLY A 430 -35.43 -14.66 34.85
CA GLY A 430 -36.31 -14.36 33.73
C GLY A 430 -37.45 -15.39 33.58
N LYS A 431 -37.17 -16.69 33.78
CA LYS A 431 -38.18 -17.73 33.74
C LYS A 431 -39.19 -17.63 34.89
N GLU A 432 -38.73 -17.34 36.10
CA GLU A 432 -39.56 -17.19 37.30
C GLU A 432 -40.57 -16.01 37.13
N HIS A 433 -40.13 -14.93 36.51
CA HIS A 433 -40.93 -13.72 36.31
C HIS A 433 -41.61 -13.66 34.92
N GLU A 434 -41.55 -14.74 34.13
CA GLU A 434 -42.07 -14.80 32.75
C GLU A 434 -41.46 -13.73 31.81
N TYR A 435 -40.24 -13.22 32.11
CA TYR A 435 -39.53 -12.26 31.28
C TYR A 435 -38.74 -12.97 30.17
N LYS A 436 -38.77 -12.36 28.97
CA LYS A 436 -37.91 -12.83 27.89
C LYS A 436 -36.43 -12.40 28.14
N THR A 437 -35.48 -13.22 27.70
CA THR A 437 -34.05 -12.97 27.87
C THR A 437 -33.64 -11.53 27.45
N GLY A 438 -34.14 -11.07 26.32
CA GLY A 438 -33.81 -9.72 25.86
C GLY A 438 -34.37 -8.60 26.75
N PHE A 439 -35.54 -8.84 27.40
CA PHE A 439 -36.11 -7.89 28.36
C PHE A 439 -35.24 -7.77 29.62
N VAL A 440 -34.62 -8.87 30.07
CA VAL A 440 -33.70 -8.87 31.21
C VAL A 440 -32.33 -8.26 30.84
N MET A 441 -31.77 -8.70 29.70
CA MET A 441 -30.39 -8.36 29.35
C MET A 441 -30.20 -6.91 28.83
N TRP A 442 -31.19 -6.31 28.17
CA TRP A 442 -31.07 -4.97 27.61
C TRP A 442 -30.87 -3.90 28.69
N PRO A 443 -31.72 -3.80 29.74
CA PRO A 443 -31.52 -2.82 30.81
C PRO A 443 -30.19 -3.02 31.56
N LEU A 444 -29.78 -4.25 31.81
CA LEU A 444 -28.51 -4.56 32.47
C LEU A 444 -27.33 -4.10 31.62
N ARG A 445 -27.34 -4.41 30.33
CA ARG A 445 -26.26 -3.98 29.43
C ARG A 445 -26.18 -2.45 29.37
N THR A 446 -27.32 -1.77 29.25
CA THR A 446 -27.40 -0.31 29.24
C THR A 446 -26.88 0.27 30.56
N ALA A 447 -27.25 -0.29 31.71
CA ALA A 447 -26.82 0.18 33.02
C ALA A 447 -25.32 0.07 33.24
N VAL A 448 -24.67 -1.05 32.77
CA VAL A 448 -23.24 -1.27 33.01
C VAL A 448 -22.36 -0.61 31.97
N SER A 449 -22.88 -0.25 30.78
CA SER A 449 -22.08 0.31 29.68
C SER A 449 -22.40 1.75 29.32
N GLY A 450 -23.65 2.22 29.49
CA GLY A 450 -24.10 3.50 28.96
C GLY A 450 -24.03 3.59 27.42
N LYS A 451 -23.97 2.43 26.72
CA LYS A 451 -23.82 2.36 25.25
C LYS A 451 -25.02 1.64 24.61
N GLN A 452 -25.43 2.11 23.46
CA GLN A 452 -26.48 1.46 22.66
C GLN A 452 -26.01 0.13 22.05
N ALA A 453 -24.74 0.05 21.68
CA ALA A 453 -24.08 -1.15 21.18
C ALA A 453 -22.78 -1.39 21.97
N THR A 454 -22.48 -2.64 22.26
CA THR A 454 -21.28 -3.08 22.98
C THR A 454 -20.67 -4.29 22.28
N PRO A 455 -19.37 -4.51 22.39
CA PRO A 455 -18.71 -5.69 21.78
C PRO A 455 -19.19 -7.00 22.42
N GLY A 456 -19.57 -6.98 23.70
CA GLY A 456 -20.07 -8.15 24.46
C GLY A 456 -21.50 -8.00 24.96
N GLY A 457 -22.08 -9.12 25.43
CA GLY A 457 -23.39 -9.19 26.08
C GLY A 457 -23.35 -8.69 27.52
N ALA A 458 -24.54 -8.49 28.15
CA ALA A 458 -24.64 -7.99 29.53
C ALA A 458 -23.81 -8.82 30.54
N THR A 459 -23.93 -10.14 30.51
CA THR A 459 -23.23 -11.05 31.43
C THR A 459 -21.73 -11.09 31.21
N GLU A 460 -21.30 -11.03 29.95
CA GLU A 460 -19.88 -10.94 29.60
C GLU A 460 -19.25 -9.65 30.11
N LEU A 461 -19.92 -8.50 29.90
CA LEU A 461 -19.47 -7.21 30.45
C LEU A 461 -19.39 -7.22 31.96
N MET A 462 -20.42 -7.74 32.65
CA MET A 462 -20.44 -7.85 34.12
C MET A 462 -19.31 -8.74 34.63
N SER A 463 -18.98 -9.84 33.93
CA SER A 463 -17.88 -10.72 34.30
C SER A 463 -16.50 -10.07 34.17
N ILE A 464 -16.36 -9.11 33.24
CA ILE A 464 -15.13 -8.31 33.03
C ILE A 464 -15.02 -7.20 34.12
N LEU A 465 -16.12 -6.51 34.38
CA LEU A 465 -16.20 -5.44 35.40
C LEU A 465 -16.00 -5.98 36.82
N GLY A 466 -16.41 -7.23 37.06
CA GLY A 466 -16.46 -7.82 38.40
C GLY A 466 -17.69 -7.39 39.20
N LYS A 467 -17.90 -8.04 40.35
CA LYS A 467 -19.11 -7.88 41.15
C LYS A 467 -19.31 -6.45 41.66
N ASP A 468 -18.29 -5.92 42.30
CA ASP A 468 -18.40 -4.61 43.00
C ASP A 468 -18.70 -3.47 42.02
N GLU A 469 -17.98 -3.39 40.91
CA GLU A 469 -18.18 -2.35 39.89
C GLU A 469 -19.54 -2.54 39.17
N THR A 470 -19.93 -3.77 38.88
CA THR A 470 -21.24 -4.06 38.29
C THR A 470 -22.39 -3.58 39.16
N LEU A 471 -22.34 -3.91 40.48
CA LEU A 471 -23.37 -3.49 41.42
C LEU A 471 -23.40 -1.98 41.60
N ALA A 472 -22.24 -1.33 41.64
CA ALA A 472 -22.15 0.12 41.71
C ALA A 472 -22.80 0.80 40.52
N ARG A 473 -22.51 0.32 39.29
CA ARG A 473 -23.12 0.85 38.05
C ARG A 473 -24.62 0.64 37.97
N ILE A 474 -25.13 -0.53 38.38
CA ILE A 474 -26.56 -0.81 38.42
C ILE A 474 -27.26 0.10 39.42
N LYS A 475 -26.69 0.31 40.63
CA LYS A 475 -27.25 1.25 41.64
C LYS A 475 -27.27 2.67 41.11
N ALA A 476 -26.21 3.11 40.43
CA ALA A 476 -26.17 4.43 39.80
C ALA A 476 -27.23 4.59 38.70
N ALA A 477 -27.45 3.55 37.91
CA ALA A 477 -28.47 3.52 36.84
C ALA A 477 -29.91 3.59 37.43
N ILE A 478 -30.16 2.88 38.54
CA ILE A 478 -31.45 2.95 39.27
C ILE A 478 -31.67 4.40 39.75
N ALA A 479 -30.69 4.99 40.45
CA ALA A 479 -30.80 6.37 40.91
C ALA A 479 -31.02 7.38 39.77
N LYS A 480 -30.38 7.18 38.61
CA LYS A 480 -30.58 8.01 37.40
C LYS A 480 -32.01 7.89 36.87
N LEU A 481 -32.56 6.68 36.80
CA LEU A 481 -33.93 6.44 36.35
C LEU A 481 -35.00 6.92 37.32
N GLU A 482 -34.73 6.96 38.63
CA GLU A 482 -35.62 7.48 39.64
C GLU A 482 -35.73 9.03 39.63
N ASN A 483 -34.69 9.70 39.16
CA ASN A 483 -34.61 11.17 39.12
C ASN A 483 -35.00 11.76 37.76
N ALA A 484 -35.42 10.96 36.85
CA ALA A 484 -35.79 11.33 35.51
C ALA A 484 -37.33 11.34 35.32
#